data_93c65113183af5b4186162f46f6ed5d4
#
_entry.id   93c65113183af5b4186162f46f6ed5d4
#
_cell.length_a   1.000
_cell.length_b   1.000
_cell.length_c   1.000
_cell.angle_alpha   90.00
_cell.angle_beta   90.00
_cell.angle_gamma   90.00
#
_symmetry.space_group_name_H-M   'P 1'
#
loop_
_entity.id
_entity.type
_entity.pdbx_description
1 polymer ?
#
loop_
_entity_poly.entity_id
_entity_poly.type
_entity_poly.pdbx_seq_one_letter_code
_entity_poly.pdbx_strand_id
1 'polypeptide(L)'
;MPMSIIRGLGRTMFASYFIVKGTNSAMKPDSFVEDAEPVTDRLLPLVQRALPASVGAYIPEDTKTLVRINGAAQAFGGLGMATGLARRVGAGVVATTMVPHVLASIPDKSLPRDERAAARSVLLRNVALLGGAMMASRDTAGRPSLAWRAGDTQRRVSSAASDQRKAISSSFDDLSKSARKKLEKSQKEAAKAQKKAEKKAKKAQKKIAD
;
A
#
# COMPACT_ATOMS: atom_id res chain seq x y z
N MET A 1 15.46 -11.67 3.56
CA MET A 1 15.76 -11.92 4.98
C MET A 1 14.82 -13.01 5.47
N PRO A 2 15.33 -14.09 6.09
CA PRO A 2 14.46 -15.12 6.64
C PRO A 2 13.53 -14.50 7.69
N MET A 3 12.26 -14.84 7.61
CA MET A 3 11.31 -14.43 8.66
C MET A 3 11.79 -15.04 9.97
N SER A 4 11.94 -14.20 11.01
CA SER A 4 12.24 -14.71 12.34
C SER A 4 11.17 -15.75 12.73
N ILE A 5 11.59 -16.95 13.09
CA ILE A 5 10.70 -18.06 13.51
C ILE A 5 9.80 -17.60 14.66
N ILE A 6 10.36 -16.82 15.58
CA ILE A 6 9.62 -16.25 16.72
C ILE A 6 8.47 -15.37 16.26
N ARG A 7 8.69 -14.53 15.24
CA ARG A 7 7.62 -13.68 14.68
C ARG A 7 6.53 -14.50 13.99
N GLY A 8 6.93 -15.55 13.26
CA GLY A 8 5.99 -16.49 12.65
C GLY A 8 5.13 -17.19 13.71
N LEU A 9 5.76 -17.74 14.74
CA LEU A 9 5.09 -18.44 15.83
C LEU A 9 4.13 -17.51 16.58
N GLY A 10 4.60 -16.34 17.01
CA GLY A 10 3.77 -15.37 17.74
C GLY A 10 2.55 -14.93 16.93
N ARG A 11 2.71 -14.74 15.62
CA ARG A 11 1.61 -14.41 14.72
C ARG A 11 0.60 -15.54 14.60
N THR A 12 1.07 -16.79 14.45
CA THR A 12 0.17 -17.97 14.36
C THR A 12 -0.59 -18.17 15.67
N MET A 13 0.09 -18.05 16.81
CA MET A 13 -0.57 -18.13 18.14
C MET A 13 -1.62 -17.04 18.32
N PHE A 14 -1.30 -15.80 17.93
CA PHE A 14 -2.25 -14.69 18.00
C PHE A 14 -3.45 -14.91 17.05
N ALA A 15 -3.19 -15.35 15.83
CA ALA A 15 -4.22 -15.60 14.82
C ALA A 15 -5.14 -16.77 15.20
N SER A 16 -4.62 -17.83 15.87
CA SER A 16 -5.41 -18.99 16.26
C SER A 16 -6.60 -18.65 17.17
N TYR A 17 -6.42 -17.66 18.05
CA TYR A 17 -7.52 -17.17 18.88
C TYR A 17 -8.71 -16.69 18.02
N PHE A 18 -8.43 -15.89 16.98
CA PHE A 18 -9.46 -15.33 16.12
C PHE A 18 -10.06 -16.38 15.18
N ILE A 19 -9.27 -17.34 14.72
CA ILE A 19 -9.76 -18.45 13.92
C ILE A 19 -10.78 -19.27 14.73
N VAL A 20 -10.42 -19.69 15.92
CA VAL A 20 -11.29 -20.52 16.78
C VAL A 20 -12.54 -19.74 17.21
N LYS A 21 -12.35 -18.52 17.75
CA LYS A 21 -13.45 -17.69 18.23
C LYS A 21 -14.39 -17.30 17.09
N GLY A 22 -13.83 -16.87 15.96
CA GLY A 22 -14.60 -16.47 14.78
C GLY A 22 -15.38 -17.66 14.17
N THR A 23 -14.76 -18.83 14.07
CA THR A 23 -15.44 -20.04 13.57
C THR A 23 -16.60 -20.42 14.50
N ASN A 24 -16.41 -20.38 15.82
CA ASN A 24 -17.47 -20.67 16.77
C ASN A 24 -18.63 -19.67 16.64
N SER A 25 -18.37 -18.37 16.53
CA SER A 25 -19.41 -17.35 16.34
C SER A 25 -20.13 -17.51 15.00
N ALA A 26 -19.43 -17.92 13.95
CA ALA A 26 -20.04 -18.14 12.64
C ALA A 26 -20.92 -19.41 12.60
N MET A 27 -20.48 -20.48 13.26
CA MET A 27 -21.18 -21.78 13.23
C MET A 27 -22.30 -21.88 14.29
N LYS A 28 -22.09 -21.24 15.44
CA LYS A 28 -23.01 -21.27 16.58
C LYS A 28 -23.35 -19.86 17.05
N PRO A 29 -23.97 -19.02 16.20
CA PRO A 29 -24.22 -17.62 16.53
C PRO A 29 -25.16 -17.45 17.73
N ASP A 30 -26.09 -18.38 17.96
CA ASP A 30 -27.09 -18.29 19.03
C ASP A 30 -26.47 -18.07 20.41
N SER A 31 -25.30 -18.67 20.67
CA SER A 31 -24.57 -18.50 21.95
C SER A 31 -23.98 -17.09 22.16
N PHE A 32 -24.02 -16.23 21.14
CA PHE A 32 -23.41 -14.90 21.18
C PHE A 32 -24.43 -13.77 20.93
N VAL A 33 -25.67 -14.12 20.58
CA VAL A 33 -26.73 -13.12 20.26
C VAL A 33 -27.06 -12.28 21.48
N GLU A 34 -27.28 -12.91 22.64
CA GLU A 34 -27.65 -12.22 23.88
C GLU A 34 -26.62 -11.14 24.27
N ASP A 35 -25.32 -11.45 24.15
CA ASP A 35 -24.23 -10.50 24.44
C ASP A 35 -24.09 -9.43 23.35
N ALA A 36 -24.48 -9.74 22.10
CA ALA A 36 -24.33 -8.85 20.96
C ALA A 36 -25.48 -7.88 20.76
N GLU A 37 -26.70 -8.26 21.16
CA GLU A 37 -27.93 -7.52 20.92
C GLU A 37 -27.88 -6.07 21.44
N PRO A 38 -27.45 -5.78 22.68
CA PRO A 38 -27.38 -4.40 23.18
C PRO A 38 -26.41 -3.50 22.41
N VAL A 39 -25.38 -4.12 21.82
CA VAL A 39 -24.37 -3.40 21.02
C VAL A 39 -24.86 -3.20 19.60
N THR A 40 -25.49 -4.22 19.03
CA THR A 40 -26.10 -4.14 17.70
C THR A 40 -27.13 -3.03 17.65
N ASP A 41 -28.05 -2.96 18.62
CA ASP A 41 -29.09 -1.94 18.71
C ASP A 41 -28.53 -0.51 18.77
N ARG A 42 -27.37 -0.33 19.40
CA ARG A 42 -26.70 0.96 19.48
C ARG A 42 -25.87 1.31 18.24
N LEU A 43 -25.15 0.34 17.69
CA LEU A 43 -24.20 0.57 16.60
C LEU A 43 -24.87 0.55 15.23
N LEU A 44 -25.86 -0.30 15.01
CA LEU A 44 -26.49 -0.47 13.70
C LEU A 44 -27.05 0.85 13.14
N PRO A 45 -27.80 1.66 13.90
CA PRO A 45 -28.29 2.94 13.41
C PRO A 45 -27.16 3.93 13.09
N LEU A 46 -26.07 3.89 13.85
CA LEU A 46 -24.91 4.76 13.60
C LEU A 46 -24.16 4.38 12.32
N VAL A 47 -23.98 3.08 12.11
CA VAL A 47 -23.31 2.56 10.91
C VAL A 47 -24.17 2.83 9.66
N GLN A 48 -25.48 2.60 9.74
CA GLN A 48 -26.41 2.90 8.65
C GLN A 48 -26.43 4.39 8.28
N ARG A 49 -26.34 5.29 9.26
CA ARG A 49 -26.26 6.76 9.03
C ARG A 49 -24.91 7.19 8.46
N ALA A 50 -23.83 6.50 8.80
CA ALA A 50 -22.47 6.84 8.35
C ALA A 50 -22.19 6.37 6.91
N LEU A 51 -22.97 5.42 6.40
CA LEU A 51 -22.80 4.86 5.07
C LEU A 51 -23.77 5.49 4.07
N PRO A 52 -23.39 5.52 2.77
CA PRO A 52 -24.35 5.88 1.72
C PRO A 52 -25.57 4.96 1.75
N ALA A 53 -26.77 5.50 1.49
CA ALA A 53 -28.02 4.75 1.55
C ALA A 53 -28.01 3.45 0.71
N SER A 54 -27.30 3.47 -0.42
CA SER A 54 -27.11 2.29 -1.28
C SER A 54 -26.34 1.14 -0.63
N VAL A 55 -25.51 1.42 0.38
CA VAL A 55 -24.74 0.40 1.12
C VAL A 55 -25.44 0.05 2.43
N GLY A 56 -25.98 1.04 3.13
CA GLY A 56 -26.71 0.85 4.38
C GLY A 56 -27.90 -0.10 4.26
N ALA A 57 -28.59 -0.10 3.12
CA ALA A 57 -29.71 -1.01 2.85
C ALA A 57 -29.35 -2.49 2.76
N TYR A 58 -28.07 -2.83 2.57
CA TYR A 58 -27.59 -4.22 2.52
C TYR A 58 -27.10 -4.75 3.87
N ILE A 59 -27.09 -3.91 4.91
CA ILE A 59 -26.68 -4.36 6.24
C ILE A 59 -27.84 -5.12 6.87
N PRO A 60 -27.64 -6.40 7.24
CA PRO A 60 -28.69 -7.16 7.94
C PRO A 60 -29.07 -6.49 9.26
N GLU A 61 -30.36 -6.44 9.56
CA GLU A 61 -30.85 -5.95 10.85
C GLU A 61 -30.87 -7.04 11.93
N ASP A 62 -30.84 -8.29 11.51
CA ASP A 62 -30.85 -9.44 12.39
C ASP A 62 -29.49 -9.64 13.07
N THR A 63 -29.47 -9.54 14.40
CA THR A 63 -28.28 -9.68 15.26
C THR A 63 -27.57 -11.03 15.03
N LYS A 64 -28.33 -12.11 14.85
CA LYS A 64 -27.76 -13.45 14.58
C LYS A 64 -26.93 -13.47 13.29
N THR A 65 -27.46 -12.87 12.25
CA THR A 65 -26.76 -12.75 10.96
C THR A 65 -25.51 -11.85 11.08
N LEU A 66 -25.62 -10.75 11.83
CA LEU A 66 -24.46 -9.89 12.09
C LEU A 66 -23.35 -10.60 12.87
N VAL A 67 -23.71 -11.36 13.91
CA VAL A 67 -22.77 -12.20 14.68
C VAL A 67 -22.10 -13.22 13.77
N ARG A 68 -22.86 -13.88 12.89
CA ARG A 68 -22.32 -14.85 11.94
C ARG A 68 -21.34 -14.23 10.95
N ILE A 69 -21.69 -13.09 10.36
CA ILE A 69 -20.83 -12.34 9.43
C ILE A 69 -19.56 -11.86 10.12
N ASN A 70 -19.70 -11.28 11.32
CA ASN A 70 -18.56 -10.83 12.10
C ASN A 70 -17.62 -11.99 12.47
N GLY A 71 -18.18 -13.13 12.88
CA GLY A 71 -17.42 -14.34 13.18
C GLY A 71 -16.69 -14.89 11.96
N ALA A 72 -17.37 -14.97 10.82
CA ALA A 72 -16.74 -15.42 9.57
C ALA A 72 -15.60 -14.47 9.17
N ALA A 73 -15.84 -13.16 9.18
CA ALA A 73 -14.79 -12.15 8.88
C ALA A 73 -13.59 -12.28 9.83
N GLN A 74 -13.84 -12.53 11.12
CA GLN A 74 -12.79 -12.73 12.13
C GLN A 74 -11.98 -14.01 11.84
N ALA A 75 -12.63 -15.13 11.49
CA ALA A 75 -11.97 -16.37 11.13
C ALA A 75 -11.12 -16.24 9.88
N PHE A 76 -11.66 -15.67 8.81
CA PHE A 76 -10.92 -15.42 7.56
C PHE A 76 -9.76 -14.43 7.76
N GLY A 77 -9.98 -13.37 8.54
CA GLY A 77 -8.92 -12.44 8.90
C GLY A 77 -7.79 -13.12 9.68
N GLY A 78 -8.13 -13.99 10.62
CA GLY A 78 -7.21 -14.84 11.37
C GLY A 78 -6.40 -15.76 10.45
N LEU A 79 -7.06 -16.46 9.52
CA LEU A 79 -6.39 -17.30 8.51
C LEU A 79 -5.41 -16.49 7.63
N GLY A 80 -5.82 -15.31 7.16
CA GLY A 80 -4.96 -14.43 6.40
C GLY A 80 -3.73 -14.00 7.18
N MET A 81 -3.86 -13.76 8.49
CA MET A 81 -2.73 -13.49 9.39
C MET A 81 -1.84 -14.72 9.57
N ALA A 82 -2.40 -15.88 9.88
CA ALA A 82 -1.65 -17.10 10.17
C ALA A 82 -0.81 -17.54 8.97
N THR A 83 -1.42 -17.62 7.79
CA THR A 83 -0.74 -18.03 6.55
C THR A 83 0.27 -17.00 6.04
N GLY A 84 0.13 -15.75 6.42
CA GLY A 84 0.99 -14.66 5.96
C GLY A 84 0.68 -14.14 4.55
N LEU A 85 -0.27 -14.74 3.82
CA LEU A 85 -0.66 -14.33 2.47
C LEU A 85 -1.27 -12.91 2.46
N ALA A 86 -2.18 -12.66 3.38
CA ALA A 86 -2.89 -11.38 3.53
C ALA A 86 -2.76 -10.83 4.96
N ARG A 87 -1.61 -11.00 5.61
CA ARG A 87 -1.41 -10.76 7.04
C ARG A 87 -1.87 -9.38 7.52
N ARG A 88 -1.55 -8.30 6.78
CA ARG A 88 -1.93 -6.94 7.15
C ARG A 88 -3.41 -6.67 6.96
N VAL A 89 -3.96 -7.14 5.84
CA VAL A 89 -5.39 -7.04 5.54
C VAL A 89 -6.17 -7.89 6.54
N GLY A 90 -5.76 -9.15 6.77
CA GLY A 90 -6.37 -10.03 7.74
C GLY A 90 -6.35 -9.44 9.16
N ALA A 91 -5.23 -8.85 9.58
CA ALA A 91 -5.13 -8.16 10.87
C ALA A 91 -6.02 -6.91 10.94
N GLY A 92 -6.16 -6.17 9.84
CA GLY A 92 -7.08 -5.03 9.73
C GLY A 92 -8.54 -5.48 9.87
N VAL A 93 -8.93 -6.55 9.18
CA VAL A 93 -10.26 -7.16 9.30
C VAL A 93 -10.52 -7.59 10.74
N VAL A 94 -9.57 -8.31 11.37
CA VAL A 94 -9.69 -8.71 12.79
C VAL A 94 -9.82 -7.48 13.69
N ALA A 95 -9.03 -6.43 13.49
CA ALA A 95 -9.15 -5.21 14.28
C ALA A 95 -10.55 -4.60 14.17
N THR A 96 -11.10 -4.53 12.96
CA THR A 96 -12.46 -3.99 12.74
C THR A 96 -13.52 -4.86 13.41
N THR A 97 -13.41 -6.20 13.29
CA THR A 97 -14.36 -7.13 13.94
C THR A 97 -14.28 -7.15 15.46
N MET A 98 -13.16 -6.69 16.04
CA MET A 98 -12.99 -6.58 17.49
C MET A 98 -13.67 -5.34 18.10
N VAL A 99 -13.98 -4.32 17.31
CA VAL A 99 -14.61 -3.09 17.82
C VAL A 99 -15.94 -3.38 18.53
N PRO A 100 -16.91 -4.12 17.95
CA PRO A 100 -18.13 -4.50 18.65
C PRO A 100 -17.87 -5.24 19.97
N HIS A 101 -16.87 -6.15 19.98
CA HIS A 101 -16.53 -6.94 21.20
C HIS A 101 -15.99 -6.06 22.33
N VAL A 102 -15.19 -5.02 22.00
CA VAL A 102 -14.71 -4.05 23.00
C VAL A 102 -15.88 -3.25 23.54
N LEU A 103 -16.77 -2.79 22.67
CA LEU A 103 -17.94 -1.99 23.09
C LEU A 103 -18.93 -2.81 23.93
N ALA A 104 -19.17 -4.09 23.57
CA ALA A 104 -19.99 -5.01 24.33
C ALA A 104 -19.42 -5.31 25.74
N SER A 105 -18.12 -5.24 25.89
CA SER A 105 -17.45 -5.55 27.17
C SER A 105 -17.30 -4.35 28.12
N ILE A 106 -17.83 -3.19 27.77
CA ILE A 106 -17.81 -2.03 28.67
C ILE A 106 -18.73 -2.31 29.87
N PRO A 107 -18.21 -2.32 31.13
CA PRO A 107 -18.99 -2.67 32.28
C PRO A 107 -20.10 -1.65 32.54
N ASP A 108 -21.30 -2.13 32.85
CA ASP A 108 -22.36 -1.26 33.34
C ASP A 108 -21.99 -0.74 34.74
N LYS A 109 -22.29 0.52 34.98
CA LYS A 109 -22.06 1.19 36.28
C LYS A 109 -22.95 0.67 37.40
N SER A 110 -24.07 0.06 37.04
CA SER A 110 -25.04 -0.53 37.98
C SER A 110 -24.62 -1.88 38.56
N LEU A 111 -23.64 -2.56 37.94
CA LEU A 111 -23.18 -3.88 38.38
C LEU A 111 -22.54 -3.85 39.78
N PRO A 112 -22.70 -4.94 40.58
CA PRO A 112 -21.96 -5.16 41.81
C PRO A 112 -20.45 -5.07 41.61
N ARG A 113 -19.68 -4.77 42.67
CA ARG A 113 -18.22 -4.56 42.56
C ARG A 113 -17.50 -5.78 41.99
N ASP A 114 -17.86 -6.98 42.40
CA ASP A 114 -17.18 -8.21 41.97
C ASP A 114 -17.48 -8.52 40.48
N GLU A 115 -18.72 -8.41 40.06
CA GLU A 115 -19.11 -8.56 38.66
C GLU A 115 -18.47 -7.48 37.77
N ARG A 116 -18.38 -6.25 38.26
CA ARG A 116 -17.70 -5.17 37.57
C ARG A 116 -16.19 -5.43 37.42
N ALA A 117 -15.56 -6.05 38.39
CA ALA A 117 -14.16 -6.44 38.31
C ALA A 117 -13.95 -7.52 37.24
N ALA A 118 -14.82 -8.52 37.18
CA ALA A 118 -14.82 -9.54 36.12
C ALA A 118 -15.02 -8.93 34.72
N ALA A 119 -16.02 -8.06 34.56
CA ALA A 119 -16.29 -7.36 33.30
C ALA A 119 -15.11 -6.47 32.85
N ARG A 120 -14.42 -5.82 33.79
CA ARG A 120 -13.19 -5.06 33.47
C ARG A 120 -12.08 -5.95 32.93
N SER A 121 -11.92 -7.17 33.44
CA SER A 121 -10.91 -8.12 32.94
C SER A 121 -11.21 -8.53 31.50
N VAL A 122 -12.49 -8.74 31.18
CA VAL A 122 -12.94 -9.02 29.79
C VAL A 122 -12.67 -7.82 28.88
N LEU A 123 -13.01 -6.62 29.31
CA LEU A 123 -12.72 -5.39 28.56
C LEU A 123 -11.22 -5.25 28.28
N LEU A 124 -10.38 -5.38 29.30
CA LEU A 124 -8.92 -5.26 29.15
C LEU A 124 -8.38 -6.30 28.17
N ARG A 125 -8.86 -7.53 28.23
CA ARG A 125 -8.50 -8.59 27.27
C ARG A 125 -8.90 -8.19 25.84
N ASN A 126 -10.12 -7.72 25.64
CA ASN A 126 -10.61 -7.34 24.32
C ASN A 126 -9.85 -6.12 23.77
N VAL A 127 -9.54 -5.12 24.61
CA VAL A 127 -8.70 -3.98 24.24
C VAL A 127 -7.27 -4.42 23.87
N ALA A 128 -6.68 -5.35 24.62
CA ALA A 128 -5.36 -5.88 24.30
C ALA A 128 -5.36 -6.64 22.95
N LEU A 129 -6.39 -7.43 22.69
CA LEU A 129 -6.56 -8.15 21.42
C LEU A 129 -6.75 -7.18 20.24
N LEU A 130 -7.56 -6.14 20.42
CA LEU A 130 -7.72 -5.07 19.42
C LEU A 130 -6.39 -4.37 19.17
N GLY A 131 -5.69 -3.95 20.21
CA GLY A 131 -4.38 -3.31 20.11
C GLY A 131 -3.35 -4.18 19.39
N GLY A 132 -3.29 -5.47 19.73
CA GLY A 132 -2.44 -6.45 19.03
C GLY A 132 -2.79 -6.59 17.53
N ALA A 133 -4.09 -6.63 17.19
CA ALA A 133 -4.53 -6.69 15.80
C ALA A 133 -4.19 -5.40 15.03
N MET A 134 -4.34 -4.22 15.65
CA MET A 134 -3.92 -2.94 15.08
C MET A 134 -2.41 -2.90 14.82
N MET A 135 -1.59 -3.35 15.77
CA MET A 135 -0.14 -3.44 15.58
C MET A 135 0.21 -4.42 14.46
N ALA A 136 -0.44 -5.60 14.41
CA ALA A 136 -0.23 -6.59 13.36
C ALA A 136 -0.64 -6.06 11.96
N SER A 137 -1.66 -5.22 11.85
CA SER A 137 -2.08 -4.59 10.60
C SER A 137 -1.01 -3.63 10.03
N ARG A 138 -0.15 -3.08 10.89
CA ARG A 138 0.97 -2.22 10.51
C ARG A 138 2.29 -2.98 10.36
N ASP A 139 2.35 -4.26 10.71
CA ASP A 139 3.59 -5.05 10.61
C ASP A 139 3.99 -5.27 9.15
N THR A 140 5.06 -4.60 8.76
CA THR A 140 5.67 -4.73 7.42
C THR A 140 6.64 -5.92 7.32
N ALA A 141 6.90 -6.63 8.44
CA ALA A 141 7.89 -7.72 8.53
C ALA A 141 9.29 -7.31 8.01
N GLY A 142 9.71 -6.08 8.27
CA GLY A 142 10.99 -5.54 7.80
C GLY A 142 11.02 -5.16 6.32
N ARG A 143 9.89 -5.24 5.62
CA ARG A 143 9.79 -4.70 4.24
C ARG A 143 9.43 -3.21 4.30
N PRO A 144 9.97 -2.41 3.40
CA PRO A 144 9.61 -1.00 3.31
C PRO A 144 8.10 -0.81 3.13
N SER A 145 7.53 0.24 3.73
CA SER A 145 6.10 0.55 3.59
C SER A 145 5.72 0.79 2.12
N LEU A 146 4.43 0.62 1.80
CA LEU A 146 3.94 0.90 0.44
C LEU A 146 4.22 2.35 0.03
N ALA A 147 4.08 3.31 0.94
CA ALA A 147 4.41 4.70 0.70
C ALA A 147 5.90 4.90 0.39
N TRP A 148 6.80 4.24 1.12
CA TRP A 148 8.23 4.27 0.83
C TRP A 148 8.54 3.65 -0.53
N ARG A 149 7.93 2.50 -0.85
CA ARG A 149 8.10 1.82 -2.15
C ARG A 149 7.61 2.67 -3.32
N ALA A 150 6.46 3.32 -3.17
CA ALA A 150 5.94 4.26 -4.16
C ALA A 150 6.91 5.44 -4.36
N GLY A 151 7.40 6.05 -3.28
CA GLY A 151 8.37 7.13 -3.35
C GLY A 151 9.74 6.69 -3.91
N ASP A 152 10.19 5.47 -3.64
CA ASP A 152 11.42 4.92 -4.21
C ASP A 152 11.26 4.64 -5.71
N THR A 153 10.13 4.08 -6.12
CA THR A 153 9.81 3.88 -7.54
C THR A 153 9.76 5.23 -8.28
N GLN A 154 9.11 6.22 -7.71
CA GLN A 154 9.05 7.57 -8.30
C GLN A 154 10.45 8.18 -8.44
N ARG A 155 11.31 8.03 -7.43
CA ARG A 155 12.71 8.50 -7.50
C ARG A 155 13.51 7.78 -8.58
N ARG A 156 13.36 6.46 -8.71
CA ARG A 156 14.04 5.68 -9.76
C ARG A 156 13.58 6.06 -11.16
N VAL A 157 12.28 6.27 -11.35
CA VAL A 157 11.73 6.73 -12.63
C VAL A 157 12.23 8.13 -12.97
N SER A 158 12.24 9.05 -12.00
CA SER A 158 12.72 10.43 -12.23
C SER A 158 14.22 10.47 -12.52
N SER A 159 15.05 9.67 -11.83
CA SER A 159 16.49 9.59 -12.12
C SER A 159 16.74 8.98 -13.50
N ALA A 160 16.07 7.87 -13.86
CA ALA A 160 16.19 7.27 -15.19
C ALA A 160 15.78 8.26 -16.30
N ALA A 161 14.70 9.03 -16.11
CA ALA A 161 14.27 10.06 -17.04
C ALA A 161 15.31 11.21 -17.17
N SER A 162 15.94 11.61 -16.05
CA SER A 162 16.99 12.64 -16.08
C SER A 162 18.26 12.14 -16.79
N ASP A 163 18.65 10.88 -16.56
CA ASP A 163 19.82 10.28 -17.20
C ASP A 163 19.59 10.10 -18.71
N GLN A 164 18.38 9.71 -19.10
CA GLN A 164 18.00 9.61 -20.50
C GLN A 164 17.99 10.99 -21.19
N ARG A 165 17.52 12.04 -20.52
CA ARG A 165 17.59 13.40 -21.04
C ARG A 165 19.04 13.86 -21.21
N LYS A 166 19.93 13.58 -20.25
CA LYS A 166 21.37 13.89 -20.36
C LYS A 166 22.02 13.15 -21.52
N ALA A 167 21.73 11.85 -21.68
CA ALA A 167 22.25 11.05 -22.79
C ALA A 167 21.77 11.58 -24.16
N ILE A 168 20.52 11.98 -24.27
CA ILE A 168 19.98 12.61 -25.49
C ILE A 168 20.65 13.94 -25.76
N SER A 169 20.79 14.83 -24.75
CA SER A 169 21.41 16.13 -24.95
C SER A 169 22.90 16.01 -25.33
N SER A 170 23.66 15.08 -24.72
CA SER A 170 25.06 14.84 -25.10
C SER A 170 25.18 14.32 -26.54
N SER A 171 24.26 13.41 -26.95
CA SER A 171 24.24 12.91 -28.32
C SER A 171 23.92 14.01 -29.35
N PHE A 172 23.02 14.94 -29.02
CA PHE A 172 22.73 16.12 -29.86
C PHE A 172 23.92 17.08 -29.95
N ASP A 173 24.62 17.31 -28.82
CA ASP A 173 25.82 18.14 -28.79
C ASP A 173 26.96 17.57 -29.64
N ASP A 174 27.15 16.25 -29.56
CA ASP A 174 28.22 15.58 -30.36
C ASP A 174 27.88 15.55 -31.86
N LEU A 175 26.58 15.34 -32.20
CA LEU A 175 26.10 15.47 -33.59
C LEU A 175 26.29 16.89 -34.12
N SER A 176 25.95 17.91 -33.32
CA SER A 176 26.09 19.31 -33.73
C SER A 176 27.57 19.71 -33.92
N LYS A 177 28.45 19.23 -33.02
CA LYS A 177 29.92 19.45 -33.14
C LYS A 177 30.49 18.74 -34.36
N SER A 178 30.07 17.51 -34.66
CA SER A 178 30.54 16.79 -35.84
C SER A 178 30.03 17.39 -37.15
N ALA A 179 28.78 17.86 -37.18
CA ALA A 179 28.23 18.60 -38.32
C ALA A 179 28.96 19.92 -38.59
N ARG A 180 29.23 20.69 -37.53
CA ARG A 180 30.02 21.94 -37.62
C ARG A 180 31.42 21.69 -38.17
N LYS A 181 32.14 20.67 -37.66
CA LYS A 181 33.45 20.29 -38.17
C LYS A 181 33.45 19.88 -39.65
N LYS A 182 32.42 19.16 -40.10
CA LYS A 182 32.27 18.79 -41.51
C LYS A 182 31.99 20.02 -42.39
N LEU A 183 31.14 20.93 -41.91
CA LEU A 183 30.85 22.19 -42.62
C LEU A 183 32.08 23.06 -42.75
N GLU A 184 32.85 23.21 -41.68
CA GLU A 184 34.10 24.00 -41.68
C GLU A 184 35.17 23.40 -42.62
N LYS A 185 35.28 22.04 -42.63
CA LYS A 185 36.17 21.38 -43.62
C LYS A 185 35.73 21.62 -45.07
N SER A 186 34.45 21.49 -45.37
CA SER A 186 33.97 21.73 -46.72
C SER A 186 34.13 23.18 -47.17
N GLN A 187 33.94 24.14 -46.27
CA GLN A 187 34.19 25.56 -46.55
C GLN A 187 35.67 25.85 -46.81
N LYS A 188 36.58 25.25 -46.03
CA LYS A 188 38.03 25.40 -46.24
C LYS A 188 38.49 24.77 -47.57
N GLU A 189 37.88 23.62 -47.93
CA GLU A 189 38.15 22.95 -49.24
C GLU A 189 37.63 23.78 -50.43
N ALA A 190 36.39 24.31 -50.30
CA ALA A 190 35.83 25.20 -51.31
C ALA A 190 36.67 26.48 -51.50
N ALA A 191 37.10 27.12 -50.42
CA ALA A 191 37.97 28.30 -50.48
C ALA A 191 39.32 27.99 -51.12
N LYS A 192 39.91 26.82 -50.83
CA LYS A 192 41.16 26.38 -51.49
C LYS A 192 40.96 26.13 -52.99
N ALA A 193 39.83 25.54 -53.37
CA ALA A 193 39.50 25.27 -54.77
C ALA A 193 39.27 26.59 -55.55
N GLN A 194 38.59 27.57 -54.94
CA GLN A 194 38.43 28.90 -55.51
C GLN A 194 39.79 29.60 -55.74
N LYS A 195 40.67 29.64 -54.72
CA LYS A 195 42.00 30.19 -54.87
C LYS A 195 42.84 29.51 -55.94
N LYS A 196 42.70 28.19 -56.09
CA LYS A 196 43.37 27.42 -57.17
C LYS A 196 42.80 27.78 -58.54
N ALA A 197 41.49 27.96 -58.68
CA ALA A 197 40.80 28.35 -59.89
C ALA A 197 41.20 29.80 -60.29
N GLU A 198 41.20 30.74 -59.35
CA GLU A 198 41.69 32.13 -59.61
C GLU A 198 43.14 32.16 -60.07
N LYS A 199 44.02 31.40 -59.44
CA LYS A 199 45.46 31.31 -59.85
C LYS A 199 45.59 30.74 -61.26
N LYS A 200 44.78 29.74 -61.62
CA LYS A 200 44.79 29.16 -62.98
C LYS A 200 44.21 30.16 -64.00
N ALA A 201 43.13 30.88 -63.67
CA ALA A 201 42.55 31.93 -64.52
C ALA A 201 43.54 33.06 -64.77
N LYS A 202 44.19 33.57 -63.73
CA LYS A 202 45.26 34.62 -63.88
C LYS A 202 46.46 34.14 -64.73
N LYS A 203 46.84 32.85 -64.59
CA LYS A 203 47.93 32.30 -65.42
C LYS A 203 47.48 32.12 -66.91
N ALA A 204 46.21 31.78 -67.13
CA ALA A 204 45.69 31.66 -68.50
C ALA A 204 45.58 33.05 -69.19
N GLN A 205 45.08 34.04 -68.42
CA GLN A 205 45.02 35.43 -68.93
C GLN A 205 46.41 36.00 -69.32
N LYS A 206 47.44 35.68 -68.50
CA LYS A 206 48.81 36.13 -68.82
C LYS A 206 49.43 35.47 -70.05
N LYS A 207 49.03 34.21 -70.38
CA LYS A 207 49.45 33.53 -71.57
C LYS A 207 48.74 33.99 -72.88
N ILE A 208 47.66 34.71 -72.79
CA ILE A 208 46.93 35.23 -73.95
C ILE A 208 47.37 36.68 -74.23
N ALA A 209 48.03 37.32 -73.30
CA ALA A 209 48.51 38.73 -73.40
C ALA A 209 49.97 38.87 -73.87
N ASP A 210 50.72 37.78 -73.83
CA ASP A 210 52.04 37.66 -74.47
C ASP A 210 51.92 36.95 -75.85
#